data_04d29329447673ca6e87b10f2898523b
#
_entry.id   04d29329447673ca6e87b10f2898523b
#
_cell.length_a   1.000
_cell.length_b   1.000
_cell.length_c   1.000
_cell.angle_alpha   90.00
_cell.angle_beta   90.00
_cell.angle_gamma   90.00
#
_symmetry.space_group_name_H-M   'P 1'
#
loop_
_entity.id
_entity.type
_entity.pdbx_description
1 polymer ?
#
loop_
_entity_poly.entity_id
_entity_poly.type
_entity_poly.pdbx_seq_one_letter_code
_entity_poly.pdbx_strand_id
1 'polypeptide(L)'
;QLPNAKYLAQQPSLLSEACRQYNVGGLYKAAGRFYKAEFYYKKYDRLVLYTPAGLTSGGYGSSKGVDLYFEDRSLMRNLECNLSYSFNLSQRKYLEYTELTTPQYATRHNASLVLKYSLTKLRTIVALTERFASGRPYHNPVRSGLMNDETKPYNSLDLGFTFLATKKMIIHASATNVLCRKNEFGRIDGKPLLASSDHFFYLGVFITLGKKAAYDVSNF
;
A
#
# COMPACT_ATOMS: atom_id res chain seq x y z
N GLN A 1 18.90 -14.44 -0.19
CA GLN A 1 17.89 -15.06 0.67
C GLN A 1 17.78 -16.54 0.31
N LEU A 2 17.66 -17.43 1.30
CA LEU A 2 17.38 -18.84 1.05
C LEU A 2 15.96 -19.00 0.47
N PRO A 3 15.76 -19.91 -0.50
CA PRO A 3 14.43 -20.29 -0.93
C PRO A 3 13.56 -20.77 0.24
N ASN A 4 12.23 -20.68 0.09
CA ASN A 4 11.31 -21.19 1.11
C ASN A 4 11.59 -22.67 1.42
N ALA A 5 11.49 -23.06 2.70
CA ALA A 5 11.72 -24.42 3.16
C ALA A 5 10.91 -25.49 2.38
N LYS A 6 9.69 -25.14 1.94
CA LYS A 6 8.85 -26.00 1.09
C LYS A 6 9.55 -26.36 -0.23
N TYR A 7 10.24 -25.43 -0.85
CA TYR A 7 10.95 -25.67 -2.13
C TYR A 7 12.27 -26.42 -1.89
N LEU A 8 12.98 -26.10 -0.81
CA LEU A 8 14.21 -26.81 -0.42
C LEU A 8 13.94 -28.28 -0.05
N ALA A 9 12.78 -28.56 0.56
CA ALA A 9 12.38 -29.96 0.84
C ALA A 9 12.13 -30.77 -0.44
N GLN A 10 11.66 -30.12 -1.51
CA GLN A 10 11.46 -30.78 -2.82
C GLN A 10 12.75 -30.87 -3.65
N GLN A 11 13.59 -29.84 -3.56
CA GLN A 11 14.84 -29.72 -4.31
C GLN A 11 15.94 -29.09 -3.45
N PRO A 12 16.71 -29.90 -2.72
CA PRO A 12 17.76 -29.40 -1.81
C PRO A 12 18.92 -28.66 -2.50
N SER A 13 19.10 -28.85 -3.81
CA SER A 13 20.18 -28.24 -4.61
C SER A 13 19.83 -26.80 -5.08
N LEU A 14 18.69 -26.26 -4.70
CA LEU A 14 18.35 -24.88 -5.04
C LEU A 14 19.35 -23.90 -4.44
N LEU A 15 19.80 -22.96 -5.26
CA LEU A 15 20.71 -21.90 -4.86
C LEU A 15 19.95 -20.78 -4.14
N SER A 16 20.65 -20.03 -3.30
CA SER A 16 20.11 -18.81 -2.68
C SER A 16 19.67 -17.80 -3.73
N GLU A 17 18.47 -17.28 -3.60
CA GLU A 17 17.97 -16.18 -4.41
C GLU A 17 18.81 -14.94 -4.17
N ALA A 18 19.07 -14.17 -5.21
CA ALA A 18 19.84 -12.95 -5.13
C ALA A 18 19.05 -11.75 -5.63
N CYS A 19 19.22 -10.62 -4.93
CA CYS A 19 18.68 -9.33 -5.36
C CYS A 19 19.81 -8.29 -5.27
N ARG A 20 20.04 -7.59 -6.38
CA ARG A 20 20.88 -6.38 -6.41
C ARG A 20 19.97 -5.18 -6.55
N GLN A 21 20.13 -4.21 -5.64
CA GLN A 21 19.30 -3.02 -5.59
C GLN A 21 20.18 -1.78 -5.68
N TYR A 22 19.74 -0.83 -6.49
CA TYR A 22 20.33 0.49 -6.65
C TYR A 22 19.25 1.52 -6.34
N ASN A 23 19.53 2.43 -5.42
CA ASN A 23 18.63 3.50 -5.03
C ASN A 23 19.34 4.83 -5.16
N VAL A 24 18.63 5.81 -5.68
CA VAL A 24 19.06 7.21 -5.71
C VAL A 24 17.86 8.05 -5.28
N GLY A 25 18.08 8.99 -4.37
CA GLY A 25 16.98 9.82 -3.88
C GLY A 25 17.45 11.13 -3.28
N GLY A 26 16.50 12.01 -3.08
CA GLY A 26 16.67 13.30 -2.44
C GLY A 26 15.60 13.54 -1.39
N LEU A 27 15.96 14.34 -0.40
CA LEU A 27 15.11 14.74 0.69
C LEU A 27 15.22 16.26 0.89
N TYR A 28 14.09 16.93 0.95
CA TYR A 28 13.98 18.35 1.32
C TYR A 28 13.20 18.48 2.62
N LYS A 29 13.76 19.20 3.58
CA LYS A 29 13.12 19.48 4.86
C LYS A 29 13.21 20.97 5.17
N ALA A 30 12.08 21.60 5.45
CA ALA A 30 11.96 22.97 5.90
C ALA A 30 10.87 23.07 6.98
N ALA A 31 10.66 24.23 7.57
CA ALA A 31 9.61 24.42 8.57
C ALA A 31 8.23 23.98 8.03
N GLY A 32 7.65 22.94 8.61
CA GLY A 32 6.34 22.39 8.23
C GLY A 32 6.28 21.65 6.90
N ARG A 33 7.45 21.36 6.24
CA ARG A 33 7.53 20.69 4.95
C ARG A 33 8.54 19.57 4.98
N PHE A 34 8.16 18.43 4.43
CA PHE A 34 9.03 17.28 4.24
C PHE A 34 8.70 16.61 2.90
N TYR A 35 9.64 16.65 1.96
CA TYR A 35 9.48 16.06 0.64
C TYR A 35 10.59 15.04 0.40
N LYS A 36 10.23 13.88 -0.09
CA LYS A 36 11.18 12.81 -0.45
C LYS A 36 10.86 12.30 -1.84
N ALA A 37 11.88 12.10 -2.64
CA ALA A 37 11.80 11.38 -3.91
C ALA A 37 12.90 10.32 -3.93
N GLU A 38 12.57 9.11 -4.35
CA GLU A 38 13.51 7.99 -4.47
C GLU A 38 13.25 7.25 -5.76
N PHE A 39 14.29 7.00 -6.53
CA PHE A 39 14.31 6.14 -7.71
C PHE A 39 15.00 4.86 -7.35
N TYR A 40 14.46 3.72 -7.77
CA TYR A 40 15.07 2.44 -7.50
C TYR A 40 15.07 1.54 -8.74
N TYR A 41 16.10 0.68 -8.79
CA TYR A 41 16.19 -0.44 -9.70
C TYR A 41 16.63 -1.68 -8.92
N LYS A 42 15.86 -2.78 -9.07
CA LYS A 42 16.15 -4.08 -8.47
C LYS A 42 16.28 -5.12 -9.56
N LYS A 43 17.37 -5.88 -9.52
CA LYS A 43 17.59 -7.05 -10.36
C LYS A 43 17.52 -8.30 -9.51
N TYR A 44 16.72 -9.25 -9.92
CA TYR A 44 16.54 -10.54 -9.26
C TYR A 44 17.18 -11.63 -10.09
N ASP A 45 18.00 -12.45 -9.46
CA ASP A 45 18.67 -13.59 -10.07
C ASP A 45 18.43 -14.84 -9.20
N ARG A 46 18.43 -16.02 -9.80
CA ARG A 46 18.28 -17.33 -9.12
C ARG A 46 16.94 -17.47 -8.38
N LEU A 47 15.87 -16.88 -8.89
CA LEU A 47 14.53 -17.12 -8.35
C LEU A 47 14.11 -18.56 -8.60
N VAL A 48 13.32 -19.14 -7.70
CA VAL A 48 12.74 -20.47 -7.87
C VAL A 48 11.82 -20.47 -9.07
N LEU A 49 12.02 -21.44 -9.97
CA LEU A 49 11.23 -21.63 -11.19
C LEU A 49 10.80 -23.09 -11.32
N TYR A 50 9.51 -23.33 -11.54
CA TYR A 50 9.00 -24.64 -11.93
C TYR A 50 9.28 -24.90 -13.41
N THR A 51 9.86 -26.05 -13.70
CA THR A 51 10.07 -26.55 -15.06
C THR A 51 9.50 -27.95 -15.18
N PRO A 52 9.30 -28.49 -16.40
CA PRO A 52 8.90 -29.89 -16.56
C PRO A 52 9.82 -30.90 -15.87
N ALA A 53 11.11 -30.56 -15.69
CA ALA A 53 12.10 -31.38 -15.00
C ALA A 53 12.14 -31.16 -13.47
N GLY A 54 11.27 -30.30 -12.91
CA GLY A 54 11.22 -29.96 -11.48
C GLY A 54 11.61 -28.52 -11.17
N LEU A 55 11.94 -28.26 -9.90
CA LEU A 55 12.34 -26.95 -9.41
C LEU A 55 13.79 -26.62 -9.80
N THR A 56 14.01 -25.40 -10.25
CA THR A 56 15.34 -24.88 -10.60
C THR A 56 15.54 -23.47 -10.02
N SER A 57 16.80 -23.03 -9.94
CA SER A 57 17.17 -21.64 -9.63
C SER A 57 17.35 -20.80 -10.90
N GLY A 58 16.61 -21.11 -11.96
CA GLY A 58 16.71 -20.45 -13.27
C GLY A 58 15.83 -19.20 -13.42
N GLY A 59 15.07 -18.85 -12.40
CA GLY A 59 14.21 -17.67 -12.44
C GLY A 59 14.97 -16.36 -12.29
N TYR A 60 14.44 -15.31 -12.90
CA TYR A 60 15.03 -13.98 -12.88
C TYR A 60 13.96 -12.89 -13.05
N GLY A 61 14.36 -11.64 -12.85
CA GLY A 61 13.43 -10.52 -13.04
C GLY A 61 14.05 -9.17 -12.72
N SER A 62 13.22 -8.16 -12.85
CA SER A 62 13.60 -6.81 -12.45
C SER A 62 12.39 -6.03 -11.92
N SER A 63 12.66 -5.03 -11.11
CA SER A 63 11.68 -4.05 -10.68
C SER A 63 12.33 -2.68 -10.69
N LYS A 64 11.65 -1.67 -11.23
CA LYS A 64 12.10 -0.29 -11.22
C LYS A 64 10.94 0.64 -10.93
N GLY A 65 11.23 1.73 -10.26
CA GLY A 65 10.15 2.64 -9.89
C GLY A 65 10.61 3.93 -9.26
N VAL A 66 9.63 4.69 -8.86
CA VAL A 66 9.76 5.99 -8.19
C VAL A 66 8.82 6.02 -7.00
N ASP A 67 9.35 6.40 -5.84
CA ASP A 67 8.58 6.65 -4.64
C ASP A 67 8.65 8.13 -4.29
N LEU A 68 7.51 8.78 -4.18
CA LEU A 68 7.35 10.17 -3.80
C LEU A 68 6.61 10.26 -2.47
N TYR A 69 7.11 11.07 -1.56
CA TYR A 69 6.44 11.39 -0.32
C TYR A 69 6.45 12.91 -0.10
N PHE A 70 5.31 13.43 0.25
CA PHE A 70 5.06 14.84 0.48
C PHE A 70 4.28 14.98 1.78
N GLU A 71 4.82 15.74 2.73
CA GLU A 71 4.12 16.20 3.93
C GLU A 71 4.21 17.71 4.00
N ASP A 72 3.10 18.37 4.14
CA ASP A 72 3.06 19.83 4.23
C ASP A 72 1.99 20.29 5.23
N ARG A 73 2.43 21.12 6.18
CA ARG A 73 1.60 21.79 7.20
C ARG A 73 1.55 23.31 6.99
N SER A 74 2.14 23.77 5.88
CA SER A 74 2.24 25.18 5.55
C SER A 74 1.31 25.62 4.41
N LEU A 75 0.66 24.66 3.73
CA LEU A 75 -0.27 24.94 2.62
C LEU A 75 -1.44 25.83 3.05
N MET A 76 -2.00 25.53 4.21
CA MET A 76 -3.11 26.28 4.78
C MET A 76 -3.07 26.16 6.31
N ARG A 77 -3.51 27.21 7.02
CA ARG A 77 -3.62 27.20 8.48
C ARG A 77 -4.51 26.02 8.92
N ASN A 78 -4.05 25.27 9.91
CA ASN A 78 -4.75 24.13 10.49
C ASN A 78 -4.94 22.93 9.54
N LEU A 79 -4.31 22.90 8.37
CA LEU A 79 -4.34 21.78 7.46
C LEU A 79 -2.99 21.06 7.48
N GLU A 80 -3.04 19.75 7.67
CA GLU A 80 -1.93 18.83 7.42
C GLU A 80 -2.27 18.00 6.19
N CYS A 81 -1.36 17.97 5.22
CA CYS A 81 -1.47 17.22 3.98
C CYS A 81 -0.32 16.23 3.88
N ASN A 82 -0.63 14.95 3.75
CA ASN A 82 0.35 13.88 3.48
C ASN A 82 -0.05 13.17 2.20
N LEU A 83 0.84 13.16 1.21
CA LEU A 83 0.68 12.46 -0.04
C LEU A 83 1.83 11.49 -0.22
N SER A 84 1.52 10.24 -0.47
CA SER A 84 2.48 9.24 -0.95
C SER A 84 2.06 8.74 -2.33
N TYR A 85 3.03 8.58 -3.21
CA TYR A 85 2.83 8.02 -4.54
C TYR A 85 3.97 7.09 -4.87
N SER A 86 3.64 5.93 -5.41
CA SER A 86 4.60 4.93 -5.88
C SER A 86 4.26 4.49 -7.30
N PHE A 87 5.25 4.56 -8.18
CA PHE A 87 5.20 3.97 -9.51
C PHE A 87 6.16 2.79 -9.56
N ASN A 88 5.68 1.63 -9.99
CA ASN A 88 6.46 0.38 -10.04
C ASN A 88 6.22 -0.37 -11.33
N LEU A 89 7.30 -0.68 -12.03
CA LEU A 89 7.33 -1.64 -13.13
C LEU A 89 8.11 -2.86 -12.68
N SER A 90 7.43 -3.99 -12.51
CA SER A 90 8.04 -5.25 -12.08
C SER A 90 7.71 -6.36 -13.07
N GLN A 91 8.73 -7.11 -13.46
CA GLN A 91 8.59 -8.29 -14.31
C GLN A 91 9.45 -9.42 -13.73
N ARG A 92 8.90 -10.63 -13.67
CA ARG A 92 9.60 -11.81 -13.17
C ARG A 92 9.22 -13.05 -13.96
N LYS A 93 10.21 -13.91 -14.18
CA LYS A 93 10.05 -15.29 -14.55
C LYS A 93 10.41 -16.13 -13.33
N TYR A 94 9.42 -16.68 -12.63
CA TYR A 94 9.62 -17.38 -11.37
C TYR A 94 8.37 -18.20 -11.02
N LEU A 95 8.51 -19.17 -10.16
CA LEU A 95 7.43 -20.12 -9.82
C LEU A 95 6.79 -20.70 -11.08
N GLU A 96 5.49 -20.59 -11.21
CA GLU A 96 4.72 -21.08 -12.38
C GLU A 96 4.81 -20.16 -13.61
N TYR A 97 5.44 -18.97 -13.50
CA TYR A 97 5.56 -18.04 -14.60
C TYR A 97 6.68 -18.44 -15.56
N THR A 98 6.30 -19.07 -16.67
CA THR A 98 7.22 -19.59 -17.69
C THR A 98 7.86 -18.51 -18.56
N GLU A 99 7.31 -17.29 -18.53
CA GLU A 99 7.81 -16.11 -19.24
C GLU A 99 7.91 -14.90 -18.30
N LEU A 100 8.60 -13.84 -18.75
CA LEU A 100 8.67 -12.58 -18.01
C LEU A 100 7.29 -11.93 -17.98
N THR A 101 6.71 -11.84 -16.81
CA THR A 101 5.39 -11.26 -16.62
C THR A 101 5.31 -10.43 -15.35
N THR A 102 4.33 -9.55 -15.28
CA THR A 102 4.05 -8.75 -14.06
C THR A 102 3.42 -9.67 -13.01
N PRO A 103 4.00 -9.79 -11.80
CA PRO A 103 3.42 -10.61 -10.74
C PRO A 103 2.03 -10.15 -10.31
N GLN A 104 1.15 -11.08 -9.95
CA GLN A 104 -0.25 -10.81 -9.56
C GLN A 104 -0.40 -9.78 -8.42
N TYR A 105 0.57 -9.71 -7.51
CA TYR A 105 0.54 -8.75 -6.40
C TYR A 105 1.06 -7.36 -6.77
N ALA A 106 1.70 -7.20 -7.95
CA ALA A 106 2.29 -5.93 -8.34
C ALA A 106 1.23 -5.00 -8.93
N THR A 107 1.13 -3.81 -8.34
CA THR A 107 0.36 -2.71 -8.89
C THR A 107 1.32 -1.68 -9.46
N ARG A 108 0.96 -1.10 -10.61
CA ARG A 108 1.82 -0.13 -11.32
C ARG A 108 1.83 1.23 -10.64
N HIS A 109 0.67 1.68 -10.18
CA HIS A 109 0.48 2.95 -9.49
C HIS A 109 -0.18 2.72 -8.15
N ASN A 110 0.38 3.32 -7.10
CA ASN A 110 -0.22 3.38 -5.77
C ASN A 110 -0.16 4.82 -5.29
N ALA A 111 -1.25 5.32 -4.74
CA ALA A 111 -1.32 6.65 -4.16
C ALA A 111 -2.11 6.62 -2.85
N SER A 112 -1.70 7.44 -1.90
CA SER A 112 -2.46 7.69 -0.68
C SER A 112 -2.37 9.17 -0.33
N LEU A 113 -3.52 9.80 -0.16
CA LEU A 113 -3.66 11.19 0.29
C LEU A 113 -4.33 11.19 1.66
N VAL A 114 -3.69 11.82 2.64
CA VAL A 114 -4.27 12.05 3.96
C VAL A 114 -4.35 13.55 4.19
N LEU A 115 -5.55 14.04 4.41
CA LEU A 115 -5.82 15.42 4.80
C LEU A 115 -6.37 15.44 6.22
N LYS A 116 -5.78 16.23 7.10
CA LYS A 116 -6.30 16.47 8.44
C LYS A 116 -6.54 17.97 8.62
N TYR A 117 -7.74 18.34 8.96
CA TYR A 117 -8.12 19.73 9.21
C TYR A 117 -8.57 19.91 10.66
N SER A 118 -7.88 20.81 11.37
CA SER A 118 -8.14 21.10 12.77
C SER A 118 -9.10 22.28 12.91
N LEU A 119 -10.34 21.98 13.33
CA LEU A 119 -11.37 22.95 13.69
C LEU A 119 -11.18 23.37 15.15
N THR A 120 -10.18 24.22 15.41
CA THR A 120 -9.75 24.57 16.79
C THR A 120 -10.86 25.12 17.67
N LYS A 121 -11.74 25.96 17.13
CA LYS A 121 -12.90 26.50 17.85
C LYS A 121 -13.90 25.42 18.28
N LEU A 122 -14.03 24.36 17.50
CA LEU A 122 -14.90 23.21 17.77
C LEU A 122 -14.17 22.05 18.46
N ARG A 123 -12.87 22.21 18.77
CA ARG A 123 -12.02 21.14 19.33
C ARG A 123 -12.14 19.84 18.56
N THR A 124 -12.13 19.92 17.24
CA THR A 124 -12.42 18.81 16.35
C THR A 124 -11.35 18.71 15.28
N ILE A 125 -10.91 17.47 15.00
CA ILE A 125 -10.12 17.15 13.80
C ILE A 125 -10.99 16.36 12.85
N VAL A 126 -11.05 16.80 11.61
CA VAL A 126 -11.65 16.05 10.51
C VAL A 126 -10.52 15.50 9.66
N ALA A 127 -10.53 14.21 9.37
CA ALA A 127 -9.56 13.53 8.54
C ALA A 127 -10.25 12.93 7.31
N LEU A 128 -9.58 13.03 6.17
CA LEU A 128 -9.94 12.37 4.93
C LEU A 128 -8.74 11.57 4.47
N THR A 129 -8.95 10.30 4.13
CA THR A 129 -7.91 9.45 3.54
C THR A 129 -8.43 8.87 2.25
N GLU A 130 -7.76 9.18 1.15
CA GLU A 130 -8.00 8.59 -0.16
C GLU A 130 -6.88 7.62 -0.48
N ARG A 131 -7.23 6.39 -0.91
CA ARG A 131 -6.28 5.35 -1.33
C ARG A 131 -6.63 4.86 -2.72
N PHE A 132 -5.65 4.87 -3.58
CA PHE A 132 -5.75 4.41 -4.95
C PHE A 132 -4.65 3.40 -5.27
N ALA A 133 -4.98 2.34 -6.00
CA ALA A 133 -4.01 1.47 -6.66
C ALA A 133 -4.52 1.10 -8.05
N SER A 134 -3.63 1.02 -9.04
CA SER A 134 -3.98 0.49 -10.37
C SER A 134 -4.43 -0.95 -10.27
N GLY A 135 -5.08 -1.44 -11.33
CA GLY A 135 -5.48 -2.84 -11.43
C GLY A 135 -4.32 -3.81 -11.19
N ARG A 136 -4.63 -4.99 -10.69
CA ARG A 136 -3.67 -6.09 -10.49
C ARG A 136 -3.75 -7.03 -11.67
N PRO A 137 -2.61 -7.51 -12.20
CA PRO A 137 -2.62 -8.53 -13.23
C PRO A 137 -3.29 -9.81 -12.75
N TYR A 138 -4.05 -10.45 -13.62
CA TYR A 138 -4.54 -11.80 -13.42
C TYR A 138 -4.52 -12.57 -14.72
N HIS A 139 -4.52 -13.90 -14.62
CA HIS A 139 -4.60 -14.75 -15.80
C HIS A 139 -6.06 -14.90 -16.25
N ASN A 140 -6.35 -14.42 -17.46
CA ASN A 140 -7.63 -14.62 -18.12
C ASN A 140 -7.49 -15.77 -19.13
N PRO A 141 -8.15 -16.93 -18.94
CA PRO A 141 -7.98 -18.10 -19.78
C PRO A 141 -8.50 -17.92 -21.22
N VAL A 142 -9.29 -16.87 -21.47
CA VAL A 142 -9.82 -16.55 -22.82
C VAL A 142 -8.81 -15.77 -23.67
N ARG A 143 -7.76 -15.22 -23.06
CA ARG A 143 -6.73 -14.44 -23.73
C ARG A 143 -5.41 -15.19 -23.77
N SER A 144 -4.59 -14.94 -24.80
CA SER A 144 -3.25 -15.51 -24.90
C SER A 144 -2.25 -14.86 -23.94
N GLY A 145 -1.25 -15.62 -23.45
CA GLY A 145 -0.19 -15.16 -22.54
C GLY A 145 -0.54 -15.33 -21.07
N LEU A 146 0.44 -15.10 -20.22
CA LEU A 146 0.28 -15.14 -18.74
C LEU A 146 -0.01 -13.74 -18.20
N MET A 147 -0.82 -13.66 -17.14
CA MET A 147 -1.19 -12.38 -16.49
C MET A 147 -1.61 -11.31 -17.51
N ASN A 148 -2.49 -11.71 -18.41
CA ASN A 148 -2.86 -11.04 -19.67
C ASN A 148 -4.07 -10.10 -19.51
N ASP A 149 -4.54 -9.90 -18.29
CA ASP A 149 -5.66 -8.99 -17.99
C ASP A 149 -5.44 -8.32 -16.62
N GLU A 150 -6.19 -7.25 -16.34
CA GLU A 150 -6.07 -6.48 -15.10
C GLU A 150 -7.43 -6.32 -14.41
N THR A 151 -7.43 -6.37 -13.09
CA THR A 151 -8.62 -6.06 -12.27
C THR A 151 -8.99 -4.59 -12.40
N LYS A 152 -10.19 -4.23 -11.94
CA LYS A 152 -10.53 -2.80 -11.75
C LYS A 152 -9.56 -2.16 -10.75
N PRO A 153 -9.22 -0.87 -10.93
CA PRO A 153 -8.43 -0.14 -9.95
C PRO A 153 -9.09 -0.15 -8.57
N TYR A 154 -8.26 -0.32 -7.54
CA TYR A 154 -8.66 -0.13 -6.14
C TYR A 154 -8.83 1.35 -5.83
N ASN A 155 -9.89 1.69 -5.11
CA ASN A 155 -10.11 3.03 -4.60
C ASN A 155 -10.90 2.96 -3.28
N SER A 156 -10.46 3.70 -2.25
CA SER A 156 -11.14 3.77 -0.96
C SER A 156 -11.02 5.16 -0.38
N LEU A 157 -12.16 5.81 -0.18
CA LEU A 157 -12.27 7.07 0.54
C LEU A 157 -12.72 6.78 1.98
N ASP A 158 -11.91 7.20 2.94
CA ASP A 158 -12.19 7.05 4.37
C ASP A 158 -12.35 8.43 5.01
N LEU A 159 -13.26 8.53 5.97
CA LEU A 159 -13.46 9.72 6.77
C LEU A 159 -13.23 9.44 8.25
N GLY A 160 -12.61 10.38 8.93
CA GLY A 160 -12.37 10.34 10.36
C GLY A 160 -12.82 11.64 11.04
N PHE A 161 -13.34 11.52 12.22
CA PHE A 161 -13.78 12.64 13.04
C PHE A 161 -13.33 12.39 14.47
N THR A 162 -12.60 13.35 15.04
CA THR A 162 -12.11 13.26 16.42
C THR A 162 -12.49 14.53 17.15
N PHE A 163 -13.33 14.40 18.18
CA PHE A 163 -13.85 15.50 18.97
C PHE A 163 -13.34 15.42 20.41
N LEU A 164 -12.70 16.48 20.88
CA LEU A 164 -12.29 16.63 22.28
C LEU A 164 -13.46 17.21 23.08
N ALA A 165 -14.33 16.32 23.58
CA ALA A 165 -15.52 16.72 24.30
C ALA A 165 -15.17 17.41 25.64
N THR A 166 -14.16 16.91 26.36
CA THR A 166 -13.58 17.54 27.55
C THR A 166 -12.06 17.30 27.57
N LYS A 167 -11.32 17.97 28.49
CA LYS A 167 -9.89 17.70 28.69
C LYS A 167 -9.57 16.23 29.02
N LYS A 168 -10.58 15.41 29.31
CA LYS A 168 -10.44 13.99 29.70
C LYS A 168 -11.23 13.04 28.81
N MET A 169 -11.96 13.54 27.81
CA MET A 169 -12.81 12.70 27.00
C MET A 169 -12.68 13.06 25.50
N ILE A 170 -12.30 12.06 24.73
CA ILE A 170 -12.28 12.12 23.27
C ILE A 170 -13.37 11.20 22.73
N ILE A 171 -14.10 11.68 21.72
CA ILE A 171 -15.01 10.90 20.91
C ILE A 171 -14.38 10.78 19.52
N HIS A 172 -14.22 9.57 19.05
CA HIS A 172 -13.68 9.28 17.72
C HIS A 172 -14.68 8.48 16.91
N ALA A 173 -14.99 8.96 15.72
CA ALA A 173 -15.80 8.25 14.74
C ALA A 173 -15.00 8.11 13.45
N SER A 174 -15.09 6.98 12.79
CA SER A 174 -14.51 6.79 11.46
C SER A 174 -15.37 5.89 10.59
N ALA A 175 -15.28 6.12 9.28
CA ALA A 175 -15.92 5.32 8.26
C ALA A 175 -14.90 5.03 7.17
N THR A 176 -14.72 3.75 6.81
CA THR A 176 -13.86 3.33 5.70
C THR A 176 -14.69 3.04 4.48
N ASN A 177 -14.12 3.28 3.30
CA ASN A 177 -14.75 3.07 2.01
C ASN A 177 -16.18 3.65 1.94
N VAL A 178 -16.31 4.94 2.31
CA VAL A 178 -17.61 5.65 2.37
C VAL A 178 -18.35 5.70 1.03
N LEU A 179 -17.62 5.48 -0.08
CA LEU A 179 -18.20 5.36 -1.42
C LEU A 179 -18.77 3.95 -1.70
N CYS A 180 -18.67 3.02 -0.75
CA CYS A 180 -19.13 1.63 -0.85
C CYS A 180 -18.62 0.93 -2.12
N ARG A 181 -17.41 1.25 -2.55
CA ARG A 181 -16.83 0.70 -3.78
C ARG A 181 -16.45 -0.77 -3.58
N LYS A 182 -16.91 -1.65 -4.46
CA LYS A 182 -16.52 -3.06 -4.49
C LYS A 182 -15.14 -3.20 -5.11
N ASN A 183 -14.12 -3.26 -4.27
CA ASN A 183 -12.73 -3.36 -4.66
C ASN A 183 -12.37 -4.82 -4.95
N GLU A 184 -11.75 -5.08 -6.10
CA GLU A 184 -11.29 -6.40 -6.54
C GLU A 184 -9.79 -6.54 -6.25
N PHE A 185 -9.37 -7.65 -5.63
CA PHE A 185 -7.96 -7.95 -5.36
C PHE A 185 -7.36 -8.98 -6.32
N GLY A 186 -8.18 -9.58 -7.16
CA GLY A 186 -7.81 -10.58 -8.14
C GLY A 186 -9.05 -11.20 -8.77
N ARG A 187 -8.84 -12.20 -9.61
CA ARG A 187 -9.92 -13.03 -10.17
C ARG A 187 -9.50 -14.51 -10.16
N ILE A 188 -10.44 -15.38 -9.82
CA ILE A 188 -10.29 -16.84 -9.87
C ILE A 188 -11.46 -17.34 -10.72
N ASP A 189 -11.16 -18.06 -11.80
CA ASP A 189 -12.15 -18.58 -12.75
C ASP A 189 -13.14 -17.50 -13.24
N GLY A 190 -12.61 -16.31 -13.54
CA GLY A 190 -13.40 -15.17 -13.99
C GLY A 190 -14.22 -14.46 -12.90
N LYS A 191 -14.32 -15.01 -11.70
CA LYS A 191 -15.03 -14.41 -10.56
C LYS A 191 -14.13 -13.45 -9.79
N PRO A 192 -14.60 -12.23 -9.43
CA PRO A 192 -13.81 -11.28 -8.68
C PRO A 192 -13.56 -11.77 -7.24
N LEU A 193 -12.33 -11.64 -6.78
CA LEU A 193 -11.95 -11.80 -5.39
C LEU A 193 -12.12 -10.45 -4.68
N LEU A 194 -13.22 -10.30 -3.96
CA LEU A 194 -13.58 -9.06 -3.26
C LEU A 194 -12.96 -9.00 -1.85
N ALA A 195 -12.90 -7.79 -1.28
CA ALA A 195 -12.62 -7.62 0.15
C ALA A 195 -13.71 -8.28 1.00
N SER A 196 -13.33 -8.76 2.20
CA SER A 196 -14.26 -9.38 3.15
C SER A 196 -15.33 -8.41 3.69
N SER A 197 -15.03 -7.11 3.72
CA SER A 197 -15.98 -6.04 4.07
C SER A 197 -15.84 -4.89 3.09
N ASP A 198 -16.95 -4.42 2.55
CA ASP A 198 -16.98 -3.29 1.61
C ASP A 198 -16.77 -1.95 2.33
N HIS A 199 -17.34 -1.82 3.53
CA HIS A 199 -17.24 -0.61 4.36
C HIS A 199 -17.27 -0.99 5.85
N PHE A 200 -16.75 -0.12 6.67
CA PHE A 200 -16.70 -0.32 8.12
C PHE A 200 -16.90 1.02 8.83
N PHE A 201 -17.71 1.01 9.90
CA PHE A 201 -17.94 2.13 10.77
C PHE A 201 -17.41 1.84 12.17
N TYR A 202 -16.71 2.81 12.74
CA TYR A 202 -16.19 2.73 14.09
C TYR A 202 -16.62 3.96 14.88
N LEU A 203 -17.04 3.75 16.14
CA LEU A 203 -17.28 4.79 17.12
C LEU A 203 -16.60 4.39 18.42
N GLY A 204 -15.74 5.25 18.94
CA GLY A 204 -15.02 5.06 20.19
C GLY A 204 -15.12 6.27 21.11
N VAL A 205 -15.22 6.02 22.42
CA VAL A 205 -15.14 7.02 23.47
C VAL A 205 -13.96 6.69 24.36
N PHE A 206 -13.02 7.62 24.50
CA PHE A 206 -11.82 7.45 25.33
C PHE A 206 -11.91 8.39 26.53
N ILE A 207 -11.85 7.83 27.73
CA ILE A 207 -11.97 8.60 28.98
C ILE A 207 -10.72 8.37 29.82
N THR A 208 -10.06 9.44 30.26
CA THR A 208 -8.93 9.38 31.15
C THR A 208 -9.38 9.57 32.61
N LEU A 209 -9.16 8.54 33.43
CA LEU A 209 -9.53 8.48 34.84
C LEU A 209 -8.40 8.99 35.75
N GLY A 210 -7.95 10.20 35.59
CA GLY A 210 -6.85 10.75 36.40
C GLY A 210 -7.14 12.16 36.91
N LYS A 211 -6.40 12.60 37.96
CA LYS A 211 -6.51 13.97 38.50
C LYS A 211 -5.95 15.03 37.53
N LYS A 212 -4.92 14.67 36.71
CA LYS A 212 -4.33 15.57 35.71
C LYS A 212 -5.03 15.40 34.36
N ALA A 213 -5.22 16.51 33.63
CA ALA A 213 -5.72 16.46 32.25
C ALA A 213 -4.75 15.69 31.38
N ALA A 214 -5.24 14.75 30.60
CA ALA A 214 -4.42 13.91 29.73
C ALA A 214 -4.28 14.46 28.32
N TYR A 215 -5.23 15.27 27.87
CA TYR A 215 -5.24 15.78 26.49
C TYR A 215 -4.99 17.28 26.46
N ASP A 216 -3.96 17.67 25.71
CA ASP A 216 -3.66 19.08 25.48
C ASP A 216 -4.51 19.61 24.33
N VAL A 217 -5.30 20.65 24.61
CA VAL A 217 -6.18 21.30 23.64
C VAL A 217 -5.39 22.08 22.57
N SER A 218 -4.12 22.42 22.85
CA SER A 218 -3.27 23.16 21.90
C SER A 218 -2.90 22.35 20.67
N ASN A 219 -3.04 21.02 20.73
CA ASN A 219 -2.77 20.11 19.61
C ASN A 219 -4.01 19.82 18.74
N PHE A 220 -5.14 20.46 19.01
CA PHE A 220 -6.39 20.35 18.26
C PHE A 220 -6.76 21.64 17.53
#